data_99175df3ba59aa9b0866bdc47a9d3c1b
#
_entry.id   99175df3ba59aa9b0866bdc47a9d3c1b
#
_cell.length_a   1.000
_cell.length_b   1.000
_cell.length_c   1.000
_cell.angle_alpha   90.00
_cell.angle_beta   90.00
_cell.angle_gamma   90.00
#
_symmetry.space_group_name_H-M   'P 1'
#
loop_
_entity.id
_entity.type
_entity.pdbx_description
1 polymer ?
#
loop_
_entity_poly.entity_id
_entity_poly.type
_entity_poly.pdbx_seq_one_letter_code
_entity_poly.pdbx_strand_id
1 'polypeptide(L)'
;MSNSKLPIKYGLPERLVVGLLNKLTKGHLKVTYTDGSSRHFGNPDEPVSAAVIINNDDEFFRRCAYYGNVGMGEAYTDGIWDTPDIRAVISWFILNMQALQGTDTSSDKLPGVGLLKIFNWFRHLRRANTVDNSRQNISEHYDLGNEFYSLWLDATMTYSCAKFQDPNLEFEKAQTAKYEALCHKLKLKSTDHVLEIGCGWGGFGTYASKTYGCKVTGVTISEEQAKFARERVKREGIEDKFEILIQDYRHIKGQFDKIVSIEMIEAVGDRFHQSFFAKCHEVLAPNGIFALQMITVPDNRYKSLTKGVDWIQKVIFPGSLLLSVGRVNEVLLKTSDLFLHDLEDFGAFYVHTLENWHERFNAAKDSLLKLEFDERFMRTWNYYL
;
A
#
# COMPACT_ATOMS: atom_id res chain seq x y z
N MET A 1 14.52 37.80 -3.43
CA MET A 1 15.82 37.41 -3.98
C MET A 1 15.61 36.92 -5.40
N SER A 2 16.40 37.43 -6.35
CA SER A 2 16.23 37.22 -7.79
C SER A 2 16.33 35.74 -8.10
N ASN A 3 15.24 35.14 -8.65
CA ASN A 3 15.25 33.84 -9.27
C ASN A 3 16.18 33.88 -10.48
N SER A 4 17.50 33.74 -10.27
CA SER A 4 18.45 33.64 -11.36
C SER A 4 18.05 32.39 -12.15
N LYS A 5 17.51 32.58 -13.35
CA LYS A 5 17.17 31.49 -14.28
C LYS A 5 18.46 30.78 -14.66
N LEU A 6 18.85 29.76 -13.89
CA LEU A 6 19.96 28.91 -14.28
C LEU A 6 19.70 28.39 -15.70
N PRO A 7 20.73 28.34 -16.55
CA PRO A 7 20.58 27.76 -17.88
C PRO A 7 20.22 26.28 -17.79
N ILE A 8 19.50 25.78 -18.80
CA ILE A 8 19.28 24.34 -18.98
C ILE A 8 20.61 23.73 -19.44
N LYS A 9 21.13 22.75 -18.68
CA LYS A 9 22.43 22.10 -18.93
C LYS A 9 22.26 20.70 -19.53
N TYR A 10 21.18 20.00 -19.15
CA TYR A 10 20.94 18.58 -19.47
C TYR A 10 19.84 18.39 -20.52
N GLY A 11 19.69 19.34 -21.44
CA GLY A 11 18.87 19.23 -22.63
C GLY A 11 17.36 19.14 -22.41
N LEU A 12 16.67 18.39 -23.26
CA LEU A 12 15.21 18.29 -23.25
C LEU A 12 14.64 17.69 -21.95
N PRO A 13 15.19 16.61 -21.36
CA PRO A 13 14.67 16.05 -20.10
C PRO A 13 14.63 17.09 -18.96
N GLU A 14 15.71 17.83 -18.73
CA GLU A 14 15.73 18.90 -17.73
C GLU A 14 14.70 19.98 -18.02
N ARG A 15 14.60 20.43 -19.28
CA ARG A 15 13.63 21.43 -19.70
C ARG A 15 12.18 21.01 -19.37
N LEU A 16 11.85 19.74 -19.58
CA LEU A 16 10.52 19.21 -19.31
C LEU A 16 10.23 19.17 -17.80
N VAL A 17 11.15 18.63 -17.00
CA VAL A 17 10.99 18.53 -15.55
C VAL A 17 10.93 19.95 -14.92
N VAL A 18 11.88 20.82 -15.25
CA VAL A 18 11.90 22.21 -14.76
C VAL A 18 10.65 22.96 -15.21
N GLY A 19 10.20 22.75 -16.46
CA GLY A 19 8.96 23.34 -16.98
C GLY A 19 7.71 22.89 -16.22
N LEU A 20 7.66 21.63 -15.76
CA LEU A 20 6.60 21.11 -14.90
C LEU A 20 6.69 21.72 -13.49
N LEU A 21 7.87 21.66 -12.86
CA LEU A 21 8.08 22.14 -11.50
C LEU A 21 7.77 23.65 -11.37
N ASN A 22 8.05 24.46 -12.40
CA ASN A 22 7.71 25.88 -12.43
C ASN A 22 6.20 26.19 -12.40
N LYS A 23 5.34 25.20 -12.71
CA LYS A 23 3.87 25.34 -12.62
C LYS A 23 3.34 25.05 -11.21
N LEU A 24 4.18 24.47 -10.34
CA LEU A 24 3.82 24.08 -8.99
C LEU A 24 4.14 25.23 -8.05
N THR A 25 3.10 25.91 -7.57
CA THR A 25 3.24 27.22 -6.90
C THR A 25 3.11 27.15 -5.39
N LYS A 26 2.63 26.02 -4.83
CA LYS A 26 2.38 25.86 -3.40
C LYS A 26 3.59 25.23 -2.71
N GLY A 27 3.91 25.68 -1.50
CA GLY A 27 5.09 25.25 -0.76
C GLY A 27 6.39 25.60 -1.46
N HIS A 28 7.50 25.20 -0.89
CA HIS A 28 8.84 25.49 -1.42
C HIS A 28 9.61 24.19 -1.69
N LEU A 29 10.21 24.08 -2.88
CA LEU A 29 11.12 23.01 -3.23
C LEU A 29 12.46 23.58 -3.67
N LYS A 30 13.54 23.18 -2.99
CA LYS A 30 14.92 23.42 -3.39
C LYS A 30 15.49 22.19 -4.10
N VAL A 31 15.97 22.33 -5.33
CA VAL A 31 16.68 21.28 -6.08
C VAL A 31 18.13 21.70 -6.26
N THR A 32 19.03 20.93 -5.69
CA THR A 32 20.49 21.16 -5.74
C THR A 32 21.12 20.20 -6.74
N TYR A 33 21.87 20.73 -7.68
CA TYR A 33 22.58 20.00 -8.73
C TYR A 33 23.95 19.49 -8.25
N THR A 34 24.55 18.59 -9.01
CA THR A 34 25.88 18.03 -8.71
C THR A 34 27.00 19.08 -8.65
N ASP A 35 26.86 20.22 -9.37
CA ASP A 35 27.80 21.34 -9.33
C ASP A 35 27.56 22.30 -8.16
N GLY A 36 26.64 21.99 -7.24
CA GLY A 36 26.28 22.82 -6.10
C GLY A 36 25.31 23.97 -6.40
N SER A 37 24.98 24.23 -7.66
CA SER A 37 23.94 25.20 -8.01
C SER A 37 22.56 24.73 -7.59
N SER A 38 21.64 25.66 -7.33
CA SER A 38 20.29 25.30 -6.86
C SER A 38 19.22 26.04 -7.62
N ARG A 39 18.09 25.36 -7.87
CA ARG A 39 16.82 25.94 -8.31
C ARG A 39 15.80 25.91 -7.18
N HIS A 40 14.94 26.91 -7.17
CA HIS A 40 13.86 27.03 -6.21
C HIS A 40 12.52 27.10 -6.95
N PHE A 41 11.54 26.33 -6.46
CA PHE A 41 10.21 26.23 -7.03
C PHE A 41 9.15 26.47 -5.95
N GLY A 42 8.00 27.00 -6.34
CA GLY A 42 6.90 27.31 -5.44
C GLY A 42 7.11 28.58 -4.63
N ASN A 43 6.49 28.66 -3.46
CA ASN A 43 6.49 29.83 -2.59
C ASN A 43 7.29 29.55 -1.30
N PRO A 44 8.42 30.24 -1.06
CA PRO A 44 9.25 30.02 0.14
C PRO A 44 8.60 30.48 1.45
N ASP A 45 7.54 31.28 1.39
CA ASP A 45 6.83 31.80 2.58
C ASP A 45 5.76 30.80 3.10
N GLU A 46 5.56 29.68 2.39
CA GLU A 46 4.64 28.62 2.82
C GLU A 46 5.33 27.60 3.73
N PRO A 47 4.55 26.93 4.64
CA PRO A 47 5.14 26.07 5.68
C PRO A 47 5.76 24.78 5.15
N VAL A 48 5.30 24.27 3.99
CA VAL A 48 5.87 23.06 3.40
C VAL A 48 7.13 23.41 2.62
N SER A 49 8.29 22.96 3.13
CA SER A 49 9.59 23.16 2.47
C SER A 49 10.30 21.82 2.30
N ALA A 50 10.71 21.53 1.08
CA ALA A 50 11.37 20.29 0.69
C ALA A 50 12.70 20.57 -0.02
N ALA A 51 13.62 19.60 0.05
CA ALA A 51 14.90 19.66 -0.63
C ALA A 51 15.17 18.35 -1.39
N VAL A 52 15.65 18.47 -2.61
CA VAL A 52 16.17 17.36 -3.44
C VAL A 52 17.63 17.67 -3.76
N ILE A 53 18.50 16.71 -3.51
CA ILE A 53 19.92 16.78 -3.78
C ILE A 53 20.22 15.75 -4.87
N ILE A 54 20.61 16.20 -6.04
CA ILE A 54 20.87 15.32 -7.18
C ILE A 54 22.31 14.83 -7.13
N ASN A 55 22.52 13.53 -7.24
CA ASN A 55 23.83 12.88 -7.28
C ASN A 55 24.27 12.55 -8.72
N ASN A 56 23.30 12.51 -9.66
CA ASN A 56 23.56 12.36 -11.09
C ASN A 56 22.46 13.12 -11.88
N ASP A 57 22.81 14.29 -12.39
CA ASP A 57 21.86 15.22 -13.01
C ASP A 57 21.20 14.62 -14.27
N ASP A 58 21.99 14.07 -15.20
CA ASP A 58 21.46 13.54 -16.46
C ASP A 58 20.48 12.40 -16.24
N GLU A 59 20.87 11.45 -15.40
CA GLU A 59 20.05 10.28 -15.08
C GLU A 59 18.76 10.67 -14.31
N PHE A 60 18.86 11.61 -13.38
CA PHE A 60 17.70 12.12 -12.65
C PHE A 60 16.67 12.73 -13.59
N PHE A 61 17.08 13.70 -14.41
CA PHE A 61 16.16 14.36 -15.32
C PHE A 61 15.60 13.41 -16.37
N ARG A 62 16.41 12.50 -16.88
CA ARG A 62 15.98 11.47 -17.84
C ARG A 62 14.90 10.58 -17.23
N ARG A 63 15.11 10.04 -16.04
CA ARG A 63 14.11 9.17 -15.36
C ARG A 63 12.83 9.92 -15.03
N CYS A 64 12.93 11.11 -14.45
CA CYS A 64 11.76 11.92 -14.13
C CYS A 64 10.95 12.32 -15.38
N ALA A 65 11.62 12.71 -16.46
CA ALA A 65 10.95 13.11 -17.70
C ALA A 65 10.21 11.95 -18.40
N TYR A 66 10.81 10.76 -18.46
CA TYR A 66 10.25 9.64 -19.22
C TYR A 66 9.36 8.70 -18.41
N TYR A 67 9.62 8.57 -17.11
CA TYR A 67 8.89 7.62 -16.25
C TYR A 67 8.10 8.30 -15.12
N GLY A 68 8.12 9.63 -15.03
CA GLY A 68 7.35 10.40 -14.05
C GLY A 68 7.63 10.00 -12.60
N ASN A 69 6.57 9.75 -11.81
CA ASN A 69 6.67 9.34 -10.42
C ASN A 69 7.40 8.00 -10.23
N VAL A 70 7.22 7.05 -11.14
CA VAL A 70 7.97 5.78 -11.10
C VAL A 70 9.46 6.03 -11.26
N GLY A 71 9.85 6.87 -12.24
CA GLY A 71 11.25 7.22 -12.47
C GLY A 71 11.87 8.00 -11.31
N MET A 72 11.10 8.86 -10.65
CA MET A 72 11.56 9.58 -9.46
C MET A 72 11.83 8.62 -8.29
N GLY A 73 10.93 7.68 -8.02
CA GLY A 73 11.11 6.68 -6.97
C GLY A 73 12.27 5.72 -7.27
N GLU A 74 12.38 5.20 -8.50
CA GLU A 74 13.51 4.36 -8.92
C GLU A 74 14.86 5.12 -8.83
N ALA A 75 14.88 6.40 -9.19
CA ALA A 75 16.07 7.23 -9.05
C ALA A 75 16.49 7.41 -7.58
N TYR A 76 15.52 7.53 -6.66
CA TYR A 76 15.81 7.56 -5.22
C TYR A 76 16.39 6.22 -4.73
N THR A 77 15.76 5.11 -5.07
CA THR A 77 16.21 3.78 -4.65
C THR A 77 17.61 3.44 -5.17
N ASP A 78 17.95 3.92 -6.36
CA ASP A 78 19.27 3.75 -6.97
C ASP A 78 20.30 4.81 -6.53
N GLY A 79 19.97 5.70 -5.58
CA GLY A 79 20.89 6.72 -5.06
C GLY A 79 21.19 7.86 -6.03
N ILE A 80 20.42 8.02 -7.10
CA ILE A 80 20.60 9.09 -8.11
C ILE A 80 20.26 10.47 -7.53
N TRP A 81 19.38 10.52 -6.53
CA TRP A 81 19.11 11.71 -5.74
C TRP A 81 18.86 11.35 -4.28
N ASP A 82 18.94 12.36 -3.41
CA ASP A 82 18.75 12.24 -1.97
C ASP A 82 17.95 13.40 -1.41
N THR A 83 17.53 13.29 -0.16
CA THR A 83 16.81 14.34 0.58
C THR A 83 17.03 14.17 2.08
N PRO A 84 17.08 15.26 2.86
CA PRO A 84 17.08 15.18 4.31
C PRO A 84 15.71 14.72 4.87
N ASP A 85 14.61 14.90 4.12
CA ASP A 85 13.26 14.51 4.53
C ASP A 85 12.42 14.10 3.30
N ILE A 86 12.23 12.79 3.12
CA ILE A 86 11.45 12.24 2.02
C ILE A 86 9.97 12.61 2.13
N ARG A 87 9.43 12.71 3.36
CA ARG A 87 8.03 13.07 3.60
C ARG A 87 7.75 14.50 3.15
N ALA A 88 8.70 15.42 3.40
CA ALA A 88 8.58 16.80 2.92
C ALA A 88 8.51 16.86 1.39
N VAL A 89 9.32 16.06 0.68
CA VAL A 89 9.29 15.99 -0.79
C VAL A 89 7.95 15.47 -1.29
N ILE A 90 7.45 14.36 -0.73
CA ILE A 90 6.15 13.78 -1.11
C ILE A 90 5.02 14.75 -0.78
N SER A 91 5.04 15.37 0.41
CA SER A 91 4.04 16.37 0.83
C SER A 91 3.99 17.56 -0.13
N TRP A 92 5.14 18.02 -0.60
CA TRP A 92 5.18 19.11 -1.59
C TRP A 92 4.50 18.72 -2.92
N PHE A 93 4.70 17.49 -3.41
CA PHE A 93 4.00 16.99 -4.59
C PHE A 93 2.50 16.84 -4.36
N ILE A 94 2.09 16.32 -3.18
CA ILE A 94 0.67 16.17 -2.81
C ILE A 94 -0.02 17.54 -2.77
N LEU A 95 0.62 18.55 -2.17
CA LEU A 95 0.11 19.91 -2.09
C LEU A 95 -0.19 20.52 -3.47
N ASN A 96 0.61 20.14 -4.48
CA ASN A 96 0.49 20.61 -5.86
C ASN A 96 -0.28 19.63 -6.77
N MET A 97 -0.89 18.57 -6.23
CA MET A 97 -1.48 17.51 -7.04
C MET A 97 -2.60 17.98 -7.98
N GLN A 98 -3.38 18.99 -7.58
CA GLN A 98 -4.41 19.59 -8.46
C GLN A 98 -3.82 20.24 -9.70
N ALA A 99 -2.68 20.93 -9.56
CA ALA A 99 -1.97 21.52 -10.69
C ALA A 99 -1.35 20.44 -11.60
N LEU A 100 -0.95 19.30 -11.02
CA LEU A 100 -0.46 18.14 -11.78
C LEU A 100 -1.57 17.42 -12.55
N GLN A 101 -2.80 17.37 -12.02
CA GLN A 101 -3.97 16.76 -12.68
C GLN A 101 -4.52 17.60 -13.85
N GLY A 102 -4.43 18.92 -13.78
CA GLY A 102 -4.84 19.85 -14.85
C GLY A 102 -3.84 19.93 -16.01
N THR A 103 -2.65 19.44 -15.79
CA THR A 103 -1.69 19.18 -16.87
C THR A 103 -1.98 17.77 -17.36
N ASP A 104 -2.86 17.62 -18.37
CA ASP A 104 -2.71 16.54 -19.34
C ASP A 104 -1.23 16.51 -19.66
N THR A 105 -0.53 15.60 -19.02
CA THR A 105 0.92 15.58 -19.13
C THR A 105 1.19 15.37 -20.60
N SER A 106 1.65 16.44 -21.25
CA SER A 106 2.07 16.43 -22.66
C SER A 106 3.15 15.39 -22.95
N SER A 107 3.52 14.57 -21.96
CA SER A 107 4.24 13.33 -22.13
C SER A 107 3.56 12.38 -23.11
N ASP A 108 2.22 12.42 -23.30
CA ASP A 108 1.55 11.62 -24.33
C ASP A 108 1.88 12.12 -25.74
N LYS A 109 2.43 13.32 -25.89
CA LYS A 109 2.86 13.92 -27.16
C LYS A 109 4.35 13.73 -27.47
N LEU A 110 5.14 13.19 -26.52
CA LEU A 110 6.55 12.90 -26.77
C LEU A 110 6.71 11.59 -27.52
N PRO A 111 7.46 11.55 -28.63
CA PRO A 111 7.75 10.29 -29.33
C PRO A 111 8.41 9.29 -28.37
N GLY A 112 7.80 8.12 -28.21
CA GLY A 112 8.32 7.02 -27.39
C GLY A 112 7.72 6.91 -25.97
N VAL A 113 7.17 7.96 -25.36
CA VAL A 113 6.56 7.88 -24.02
C VAL A 113 5.25 7.10 -24.04
N GLY A 114 4.44 7.24 -25.10
CA GLY A 114 3.25 6.44 -25.29
C GLY A 114 3.56 4.93 -25.38
N LEU A 115 4.63 4.55 -26.05
CA LEU A 115 5.08 3.16 -26.16
C LEU A 115 5.57 2.60 -24.81
N LEU A 116 6.24 3.41 -23.97
CA LEU A 116 6.70 3.00 -22.64
C LEU A 116 5.53 2.83 -21.66
N LYS A 117 4.53 3.71 -21.69
CA LYS A 117 3.28 3.55 -20.93
C LYS A 117 2.53 2.27 -21.35
N ILE A 118 2.45 2.02 -22.65
CA ILE A 118 1.85 0.81 -23.21
C ILE A 118 2.64 -0.43 -22.78
N PHE A 119 3.96 -0.41 -22.83
CA PHE A 119 4.80 -1.52 -22.39
C PHE A 119 4.68 -1.80 -20.88
N ASN A 120 4.68 -0.78 -20.06
CA ASN A 120 4.45 -0.92 -18.62
C ASN A 120 3.04 -1.43 -18.31
N TRP A 121 2.03 -0.96 -19.04
CA TRP A 121 0.65 -1.45 -18.95
C TRP A 121 0.54 -2.93 -19.38
N PHE A 122 1.16 -3.34 -20.49
CA PHE A 122 1.21 -4.76 -20.90
C PHE A 122 1.93 -5.64 -19.90
N ARG A 123 3.00 -5.15 -19.28
CA ARG A 123 3.72 -5.88 -18.22
C ARG A 123 2.88 -6.05 -16.96
N HIS A 124 2.09 -5.04 -16.61
CA HIS A 124 1.14 -5.10 -15.50
C HIS A 124 -0.03 -6.06 -15.81
N LEU A 125 -0.56 -6.05 -17.02
CA LEU A 125 -1.59 -7.02 -17.45
C LEU A 125 -1.14 -8.47 -17.36
N ARG A 126 0.14 -8.76 -17.61
CA ARG A 126 0.71 -10.11 -17.45
C ARG A 126 0.80 -10.55 -15.99
N ARG A 127 0.76 -9.63 -15.04
CA ARG A 127 0.72 -9.89 -13.59
C ARG A 127 -0.71 -9.86 -13.03
N ALA A 128 -1.73 -10.00 -13.89
CA ALA A 128 -3.12 -10.12 -13.45
C ALA A 128 -3.26 -11.27 -12.44
N ASN A 129 -3.99 -11.04 -11.34
CA ASN A 129 -4.13 -11.95 -10.20
C ASN A 129 -5.04 -13.15 -10.52
N THR A 130 -4.65 -13.96 -11.51
CA THR A 130 -5.20 -15.32 -11.70
C THR A 130 -4.81 -16.19 -10.52
N VAL A 131 -5.40 -17.37 -10.37
CA VAL A 131 -5.07 -18.29 -9.25
C VAL A 131 -3.56 -18.55 -9.17
N ASP A 132 -2.92 -18.82 -10.30
CA ASP A 132 -1.48 -19.12 -10.35
C ASP A 132 -0.63 -17.86 -10.12
N ASN A 133 -0.95 -16.75 -10.78
CA ASN A 133 -0.21 -15.50 -10.61
C ASN A 133 -0.42 -14.87 -9.23
N SER A 134 -1.56 -15.06 -8.58
CA SER A 134 -1.78 -14.55 -7.22
C SER A 134 -0.80 -15.18 -6.22
N ARG A 135 -0.54 -16.49 -6.35
CA ARG A 135 0.49 -17.15 -5.53
C ARG A 135 1.86 -16.55 -5.79
N GLN A 136 2.24 -16.38 -7.06
CA GLN A 136 3.53 -15.83 -7.43
C GLN A 136 3.69 -14.37 -6.96
N ASN A 137 2.70 -13.50 -7.16
CA ASN A 137 2.76 -12.10 -6.75
C ASN A 137 2.84 -11.95 -5.23
N ILE A 138 2.13 -12.79 -4.48
CA ILE A 138 2.18 -12.82 -3.01
C ILE A 138 3.50 -13.44 -2.53
N SER A 139 3.97 -14.53 -3.16
CA SER A 139 5.27 -15.13 -2.87
C SER A 139 6.37 -14.09 -3.05
N GLU A 140 6.46 -13.41 -4.20
CA GLU A 140 7.47 -12.37 -4.46
C GLU A 140 7.51 -11.27 -3.38
N HIS A 141 6.36 -10.90 -2.80
CA HIS A 141 6.30 -9.90 -1.73
C HIS A 141 6.62 -10.46 -0.35
N TYR A 142 6.09 -11.65 0.00
CA TYR A 142 6.24 -12.27 1.33
C TYR A 142 7.44 -13.23 1.43
N ASP A 143 8.14 -13.54 0.34
CA ASP A 143 9.38 -14.33 0.32
C ASP A 143 10.57 -13.60 0.97
N LEU A 144 10.38 -12.34 1.39
CA LEU A 144 11.31 -11.64 2.29
C LEU A 144 11.45 -12.35 3.66
N GLY A 145 10.55 -13.28 3.94
CA GLY A 145 10.58 -14.14 5.12
C GLY A 145 9.96 -13.52 6.37
N ASN A 146 9.49 -14.39 7.27
CA ASN A 146 8.88 -13.97 8.54
C ASN A 146 9.87 -13.20 9.43
N GLU A 147 11.16 -13.51 9.33
CA GLU A 147 12.22 -12.84 10.09
C GLU A 147 12.30 -11.35 9.73
N PHE A 148 12.26 -11.03 8.43
CA PHE A 148 12.22 -9.65 7.94
C PHE A 148 11.04 -8.85 8.54
N TYR A 149 9.81 -9.39 8.41
CA TYR A 149 8.62 -8.69 8.90
C TYR A 149 8.60 -8.56 10.43
N SER A 150 9.12 -9.55 11.17
CA SER A 150 9.16 -9.53 12.63
C SER A 150 10.08 -8.44 13.21
N LEU A 151 11.02 -7.93 12.42
CA LEU A 151 11.93 -6.87 12.86
C LEU A 151 11.25 -5.51 13.02
N TRP A 152 10.15 -5.26 12.31
CA TRP A 152 9.53 -3.93 12.29
C TRP A 152 8.01 -3.92 12.45
N LEU A 153 7.31 -5.02 12.21
CA LEU A 153 5.89 -5.14 12.58
C LEU A 153 5.72 -5.24 14.11
N ASP A 154 4.49 -5.06 14.57
CA ASP A 154 4.11 -5.29 15.96
C ASP A 154 4.13 -6.79 16.34
N ALA A 155 4.01 -7.11 17.62
CA ALA A 155 4.03 -8.50 18.11
C ALA A 155 2.92 -9.38 17.50
N THR A 156 1.81 -8.78 17.03
CA THR A 156 0.74 -9.51 16.34
C THR A 156 1.07 -9.78 14.87
N MET A 157 2.18 -9.26 14.35
CA MET A 157 2.56 -9.35 12.95
C MET A 157 1.46 -8.78 12.03
N THR A 158 0.94 -7.61 12.37
CA THR A 158 -0.16 -6.99 11.63
C THR A 158 0.36 -6.03 10.58
N TYR A 159 0.24 -6.42 9.31
CA TYR A 159 0.64 -5.59 8.17
C TYR A 159 -0.58 -4.90 7.54
N SER A 160 -1.20 -4.02 8.32
CA SER A 160 -2.34 -3.20 7.91
C SER A 160 -2.51 -2.01 8.85
N CYS A 161 -3.28 -0.99 8.45
CA CYS A 161 -3.51 0.23 9.23
C CYS A 161 -4.02 -0.09 10.63
N ALA A 162 -3.38 0.47 11.67
CA ALA A 162 -3.83 0.41 13.05
C ALA A 162 -4.92 1.44 13.32
N LYS A 163 -5.69 1.29 14.42
CA LYS A 163 -6.73 2.24 14.84
C LYS A 163 -6.30 2.97 16.10
N PHE A 164 -5.82 4.20 15.93
CA PHE A 164 -5.42 5.07 17.04
C PHE A 164 -6.63 5.83 17.58
N GLN A 165 -7.14 5.43 18.73
CA GLN A 165 -8.19 6.19 19.44
C GLN A 165 -7.63 7.47 20.07
N ASP A 166 -6.36 7.45 20.42
CA ASP A 166 -5.54 8.55 20.93
C ASP A 166 -4.22 8.56 20.13
N PRO A 167 -3.74 9.71 19.65
CA PRO A 167 -2.45 9.82 18.95
C PRO A 167 -1.26 9.25 19.73
N ASN A 168 -1.32 9.25 21.06
CA ASN A 168 -0.28 8.71 21.94
C ASN A 168 -0.46 7.23 22.30
N LEU A 169 -1.46 6.55 21.70
CA LEU A 169 -1.68 5.14 21.98
C LEU A 169 -0.49 4.31 21.45
N GLU A 170 0.02 3.42 22.29
CA GLU A 170 1.05 2.47 21.87
C GLU A 170 0.62 1.68 20.64
N PHE A 171 1.54 1.43 19.72
CA PHE A 171 1.25 0.81 18.42
C PHE A 171 0.57 -0.55 18.54
N GLU A 172 1.04 -1.42 19.46
CA GLU A 172 0.44 -2.73 19.75
C GLU A 172 -1.02 -2.61 20.22
N LYS A 173 -1.30 -1.60 21.04
CA LYS A 173 -2.66 -1.31 21.51
C LYS A 173 -3.54 -0.76 20.39
N ALA A 174 -2.97 0.04 19.48
CA ALA A 174 -3.68 0.55 18.31
C ALA A 174 -4.04 -0.59 17.32
N GLN A 175 -3.16 -1.58 17.14
CA GLN A 175 -3.47 -2.78 16.37
C GLN A 175 -4.57 -3.63 17.03
N THR A 176 -4.51 -3.80 18.35
CA THR A 176 -5.55 -4.49 19.11
C THR A 176 -6.88 -3.76 19.05
N ALA A 177 -6.89 -2.42 19.17
CA ALA A 177 -8.09 -1.59 19.07
C ALA A 177 -8.78 -1.71 17.68
N LYS A 178 -8.01 -1.91 16.62
CA LYS A 178 -8.55 -2.23 15.30
C LYS A 178 -9.27 -3.57 15.29
N TYR A 179 -8.67 -4.61 15.84
CA TYR A 179 -9.30 -5.93 15.92
C TYR A 179 -10.60 -5.87 16.75
N GLU A 180 -10.58 -5.19 17.88
CA GLU A 180 -11.76 -4.99 18.72
C GLU A 180 -12.87 -4.26 17.95
N ALA A 181 -12.54 -3.19 17.22
CA ALA A 181 -13.50 -2.46 16.40
C ALA A 181 -14.15 -3.36 15.33
N LEU A 182 -13.37 -4.21 14.67
CA LEU A 182 -13.89 -5.18 13.69
C LEU A 182 -14.78 -6.23 14.36
N CYS A 183 -14.39 -6.76 15.53
CA CYS A 183 -15.22 -7.69 16.29
C CYS A 183 -16.55 -7.08 16.70
N HIS A 184 -16.57 -5.82 17.12
CA HIS A 184 -17.80 -5.06 17.43
C HIS A 184 -18.68 -4.86 16.19
N LYS A 185 -18.10 -4.47 15.05
CA LYS A 185 -18.84 -4.31 13.79
C LYS A 185 -19.44 -5.64 13.31
N LEU A 186 -18.74 -6.73 13.50
CA LEU A 186 -19.23 -8.09 13.24
C LEU A 186 -20.27 -8.57 14.26
N LYS A 187 -20.41 -7.89 15.42
CA LYS A 187 -21.25 -8.32 16.54
C LYS A 187 -20.94 -9.75 16.97
N LEU A 188 -19.63 -10.06 17.14
CA LEU A 188 -19.17 -11.41 17.40
C LEU A 188 -19.74 -11.99 18.70
N LYS A 189 -20.06 -13.29 18.62
CA LYS A 189 -20.49 -14.14 19.74
C LYS A 189 -19.65 -15.39 19.78
N SER A 190 -19.58 -16.03 20.94
CA SER A 190 -18.82 -17.27 21.13
C SER A 190 -19.34 -18.47 20.30
N THR A 191 -20.59 -18.37 19.82
CA THR A 191 -21.22 -19.37 18.95
C THR A 191 -20.94 -19.19 17.48
N ASP A 192 -20.38 -18.04 17.08
CA ASP A 192 -20.16 -17.71 15.67
C ASP A 192 -18.98 -18.51 15.10
N HIS A 193 -19.11 -18.86 13.82
CA HIS A 193 -18.01 -19.33 12.98
C HIS A 193 -17.60 -18.21 12.02
N VAL A 194 -16.39 -17.70 12.17
CA VAL A 194 -15.84 -16.58 11.41
C VAL A 194 -14.94 -17.10 10.30
N LEU A 195 -15.12 -16.60 9.10
CA LEU A 195 -14.14 -16.74 8.01
C LEU A 195 -13.25 -15.49 7.94
N GLU A 196 -11.95 -15.65 8.08
CA GLU A 196 -10.96 -14.60 7.83
C GLU A 196 -10.29 -14.82 6.48
N ILE A 197 -10.58 -13.95 5.50
CA ILE A 197 -10.01 -14.03 4.15
C ILE A 197 -8.75 -13.18 4.09
N GLY A 198 -7.58 -13.84 3.92
CA GLY A 198 -6.29 -13.19 4.03
C GLY A 198 -5.84 -13.05 5.48
N CYS A 199 -5.77 -14.17 6.21
CA CYS A 199 -5.49 -14.16 7.65
C CYS A 199 -4.05 -13.75 8.02
N GLY A 200 -3.16 -13.59 7.03
CA GLY A 200 -1.78 -13.25 7.27
C GLY A 200 -1.12 -14.18 8.29
N TRP A 201 -0.46 -13.62 9.28
CA TRP A 201 0.17 -14.35 10.38
C TRP A 201 -0.79 -14.70 11.54
N GLY A 202 -2.11 -14.59 11.31
CA GLY A 202 -3.17 -15.03 12.24
C GLY A 202 -3.45 -14.05 13.40
N GLY A 203 -3.12 -12.77 13.26
CA GLY A 203 -3.30 -11.79 14.33
C GLY A 203 -4.76 -11.61 14.74
N PHE A 204 -5.66 -11.29 13.80
CA PHE A 204 -7.08 -11.08 14.07
C PHE A 204 -7.75 -12.37 14.55
N GLY A 205 -7.57 -13.49 13.86
CA GLY A 205 -8.19 -14.76 14.25
C GLY A 205 -7.80 -15.21 15.64
N THR A 206 -6.52 -15.03 16.04
CA THR A 206 -6.06 -15.28 17.41
C THR A 206 -6.79 -14.39 18.41
N TYR A 207 -6.88 -13.08 18.13
CA TYR A 207 -7.59 -12.14 18.99
C TYR A 207 -9.06 -12.51 19.16
N ALA A 208 -9.77 -12.74 18.05
CA ALA A 208 -11.19 -13.08 18.04
C ALA A 208 -11.47 -14.40 18.81
N SER A 209 -10.68 -15.43 18.55
CA SER A 209 -10.84 -16.74 19.23
C SER A 209 -10.59 -16.66 20.73
N LYS A 210 -9.59 -15.88 21.18
CA LYS A 210 -9.27 -15.74 22.61
C LYS A 210 -10.27 -14.85 23.34
N THR A 211 -10.63 -13.70 22.74
CA THR A 211 -11.43 -12.68 23.42
C THR A 211 -12.92 -13.00 23.38
N TYR A 212 -13.41 -13.49 22.24
CA TYR A 212 -14.83 -13.75 22.04
C TYR A 212 -15.19 -15.24 22.12
N GLY A 213 -14.19 -16.14 22.09
CA GLY A 213 -14.42 -17.59 22.17
C GLY A 213 -15.03 -18.21 20.92
N CYS A 214 -15.15 -17.45 19.82
CA CYS A 214 -15.71 -17.90 18.54
C CYS A 214 -14.76 -18.85 17.81
N LYS A 215 -15.31 -19.63 16.86
CA LYS A 215 -14.48 -20.39 15.90
C LYS A 215 -14.03 -19.48 14.77
N VAL A 216 -12.79 -19.67 14.31
CA VAL A 216 -12.24 -18.94 13.15
C VAL A 216 -11.67 -19.95 12.16
N THR A 217 -11.97 -19.77 10.89
CA THR A 217 -11.25 -20.40 9.77
C THR A 217 -10.51 -19.28 9.02
N GLY A 218 -9.19 -19.25 9.14
CA GLY A 218 -8.33 -18.30 8.42
C GLY A 218 -7.81 -18.90 7.13
N VAL A 219 -7.90 -18.17 6.03
CA VAL A 219 -7.33 -18.62 4.75
C VAL A 219 -6.21 -17.67 4.30
N THR A 220 -5.14 -18.27 3.84
CA THR A 220 -4.02 -17.58 3.18
C THR A 220 -3.49 -18.43 2.03
N ILE A 221 -2.82 -17.82 1.05
CA ILE A 221 -2.12 -18.55 -0.01
C ILE A 221 -0.61 -18.59 0.21
N SER A 222 -0.11 -17.93 1.26
CA SER A 222 1.31 -17.93 1.66
C SER A 222 1.57 -19.07 2.63
N GLU A 223 2.47 -19.99 2.26
CA GLU A 223 2.91 -21.10 3.10
C GLU A 223 3.64 -20.62 4.36
N GLU A 224 4.47 -19.56 4.22
CA GLU A 224 5.21 -18.98 5.33
C GLU A 224 4.28 -18.33 6.36
N GLN A 225 3.26 -17.57 5.91
CA GLN A 225 2.24 -17.02 6.80
C GLN A 225 1.46 -18.14 7.51
N ALA A 226 1.03 -19.16 6.76
CA ALA A 226 0.27 -20.27 7.33
C ALA A 226 1.06 -21.04 8.38
N LYS A 227 2.34 -21.29 8.12
CA LYS A 227 3.24 -21.96 9.08
C LYS A 227 3.33 -21.15 10.38
N PHE A 228 3.65 -19.88 10.27
CA PHE A 228 3.74 -18.98 11.43
C PHE A 228 2.42 -18.88 12.20
N ALA A 229 1.29 -18.73 11.48
CA ALA A 229 -0.03 -18.66 12.08
C ALA A 229 -0.40 -19.95 12.85
N ARG A 230 -0.09 -21.13 12.30
CA ARG A 230 -0.30 -22.42 12.99
C ARG A 230 0.57 -22.55 14.24
N GLU A 231 1.82 -22.13 14.19
CA GLU A 231 2.71 -22.11 15.36
C GLU A 231 2.17 -21.16 16.44
N ARG A 232 1.64 -20.00 16.04
CA ARG A 232 0.94 -19.08 16.95
C ARG A 232 -0.28 -19.71 17.57
N VAL A 233 -1.17 -20.30 16.80
CA VAL A 233 -2.39 -20.98 17.26
C VAL A 233 -2.06 -22.05 18.31
N LYS A 234 -1.02 -22.84 18.05
CA LYS A 234 -0.53 -23.85 18.99
C LYS A 234 0.04 -23.25 20.27
N ARG A 235 0.87 -22.21 20.14
CA ARG A 235 1.46 -21.52 21.30
C ARG A 235 0.40 -20.88 22.20
N GLU A 236 -0.68 -20.38 21.59
CA GLU A 236 -1.81 -19.76 22.30
C GLU A 236 -2.83 -20.77 22.83
N GLY A 237 -2.70 -22.08 22.51
CA GLY A 237 -3.59 -23.15 22.98
C GLY A 237 -5.02 -23.02 22.46
N ILE A 238 -5.20 -22.61 21.20
CA ILE A 238 -6.51 -22.38 20.57
C ILE A 238 -6.73 -23.21 19.28
N GLU A 239 -6.06 -24.36 19.18
CA GLU A 239 -6.16 -25.26 18.02
C GLU A 239 -7.60 -25.76 17.77
N ASP A 240 -8.40 -25.84 18.81
CA ASP A 240 -9.81 -26.21 18.75
C ASP A 240 -10.72 -25.09 18.23
N LYS A 241 -10.23 -23.84 18.20
CA LYS A 241 -10.99 -22.65 17.83
C LYS A 241 -10.52 -21.98 16.56
N PHE A 242 -9.23 -22.08 16.22
CA PHE A 242 -8.68 -21.39 15.06
C PHE A 242 -7.96 -22.36 14.12
N GLU A 243 -8.58 -22.60 12.97
CA GLU A 243 -8.02 -23.40 11.87
C GLU A 243 -7.40 -22.52 10.80
N ILE A 244 -6.19 -22.90 10.31
CA ILE A 244 -5.48 -22.17 9.23
C ILE A 244 -5.42 -23.07 7.98
N LEU A 245 -6.00 -22.59 6.88
CA LEU A 245 -6.02 -23.25 5.59
C LEU A 245 -5.13 -22.53 4.56
N ILE A 246 -4.28 -23.29 3.86
CA ILE A 246 -3.57 -22.79 2.67
C ILE A 246 -4.51 -22.98 1.49
N GLN A 247 -5.28 -21.95 1.18
CA GLN A 247 -6.31 -22.03 0.17
C GLN A 247 -6.61 -20.66 -0.46
N ASP A 248 -6.83 -20.66 -1.78
CA ASP A 248 -7.35 -19.49 -2.47
C ASP A 248 -8.83 -19.27 -2.08
N TYR A 249 -9.22 -18.02 -1.78
CA TYR A 249 -10.57 -17.69 -1.35
C TYR A 249 -11.65 -18.15 -2.34
N ARG A 250 -11.34 -18.25 -3.63
CA ARG A 250 -12.26 -18.71 -4.68
C ARG A 250 -12.72 -20.16 -4.49
N HIS A 251 -11.97 -20.94 -3.75
CA HIS A 251 -12.24 -22.36 -3.52
C HIS A 251 -12.86 -22.65 -2.13
N ILE A 252 -13.11 -21.62 -1.32
CA ILE A 252 -13.76 -21.77 -0.01
C ILE A 252 -15.15 -22.37 -0.19
N LYS A 253 -15.49 -23.30 0.70
CA LYS A 253 -16.79 -23.96 0.78
C LYS A 253 -17.34 -23.90 2.20
N GLY A 254 -18.65 -24.12 2.34
CA GLY A 254 -19.32 -24.09 3.62
C GLY A 254 -20.03 -22.76 3.85
N GLN A 255 -20.54 -22.58 5.06
CA GLN A 255 -21.21 -21.36 5.49
C GLN A 255 -20.60 -20.85 6.78
N PHE A 256 -20.48 -19.53 6.89
CA PHE A 256 -19.90 -18.83 8.02
C PHE A 256 -20.86 -17.74 8.51
N ASP A 257 -20.98 -17.61 9.82
CA ASP A 257 -21.86 -16.60 10.44
C ASP A 257 -21.32 -15.18 10.19
N LYS A 258 -20.00 -15.07 10.11
CA LYS A 258 -19.28 -13.80 9.92
C LYS A 258 -18.15 -13.98 8.94
N ILE A 259 -17.89 -12.93 8.15
CA ILE A 259 -16.71 -12.85 7.30
C ILE A 259 -15.92 -11.60 7.67
N VAL A 260 -14.61 -11.69 7.68
CA VAL A 260 -13.70 -10.55 7.80
C VAL A 260 -12.59 -10.64 6.75
N SER A 261 -12.20 -9.50 6.22
CA SER A 261 -11.02 -9.39 5.36
C SER A 261 -10.35 -8.05 5.64
N ILE A 262 -9.05 -8.08 5.89
CA ILE A 262 -8.26 -6.91 6.33
C ILE A 262 -7.14 -6.68 5.32
N GLU A 263 -7.28 -5.62 4.52
CA GLU A 263 -6.29 -5.17 3.52
C GLU A 263 -5.74 -6.32 2.64
N MET A 264 -6.67 -7.15 2.16
CA MET A 264 -6.38 -8.23 1.21
C MET A 264 -6.98 -7.94 -0.17
N ILE A 265 -8.11 -7.19 -0.22
CA ILE A 265 -8.84 -6.96 -1.46
C ILE A 265 -8.00 -6.18 -2.49
N GLU A 266 -7.02 -5.39 -2.03
CA GLU A 266 -6.05 -4.67 -2.86
C GLU A 266 -5.25 -5.64 -3.75
N ALA A 267 -4.99 -6.85 -3.26
CA ALA A 267 -4.29 -7.90 -3.99
C ALA A 267 -5.19 -8.71 -4.93
N VAL A 268 -6.50 -8.43 -4.97
CA VAL A 268 -7.45 -9.16 -5.82
C VAL A 268 -7.41 -8.69 -7.28
N GLY A 269 -7.30 -7.38 -7.50
CA GLY A 269 -7.30 -6.75 -8.83
C GLY A 269 -8.71 -6.57 -9.42
N ASP A 270 -8.89 -5.53 -10.27
CA ASP A 270 -10.21 -5.06 -10.74
C ASP A 270 -11.07 -6.15 -11.39
N ARG A 271 -10.46 -7.03 -12.16
CA ARG A 271 -11.16 -8.10 -12.89
C ARG A 271 -11.81 -9.13 -11.98
N PHE A 272 -11.34 -9.27 -10.75
CA PHE A 272 -11.74 -10.32 -9.81
C PHE A 272 -12.58 -9.79 -8.64
N HIS A 273 -12.80 -8.48 -8.53
CA HIS A 273 -13.65 -7.92 -7.47
C HIS A 273 -15.05 -8.53 -7.46
N GLN A 274 -15.65 -8.76 -8.65
CA GLN A 274 -16.95 -9.40 -8.73
C GLN A 274 -16.94 -10.83 -8.16
N SER A 275 -15.92 -11.63 -8.53
CA SER A 275 -15.80 -12.99 -8.00
C SER A 275 -15.52 -13.01 -6.50
N PHE A 276 -14.80 -12.01 -5.97
CA PHE A 276 -14.53 -11.88 -4.53
C PHE A 276 -15.83 -11.64 -3.75
N PHE A 277 -16.61 -10.63 -4.12
CA PHE A 277 -17.85 -10.32 -3.41
C PHE A 277 -18.94 -11.39 -3.64
N ALA A 278 -19.00 -11.98 -4.83
CA ALA A 278 -19.90 -13.12 -5.09
C ALA A 278 -19.55 -14.32 -4.20
N LYS A 279 -18.26 -14.60 -4.00
CA LYS A 279 -17.80 -15.67 -3.11
C LYS A 279 -18.12 -15.36 -1.65
N CYS A 280 -17.89 -14.13 -1.19
CA CYS A 280 -18.27 -13.72 0.16
C CYS A 280 -19.77 -13.91 0.39
N HIS A 281 -20.61 -13.52 -0.57
CA HIS A 281 -22.05 -13.73 -0.49
C HIS A 281 -22.44 -15.23 -0.46
N GLU A 282 -21.81 -16.04 -1.32
CA GLU A 282 -22.06 -17.51 -1.39
C GLU A 282 -21.81 -18.22 -0.06
N VAL A 283 -20.74 -17.83 0.66
CA VAL A 283 -20.32 -18.52 1.89
C VAL A 283 -20.79 -17.83 3.17
N LEU A 284 -21.40 -16.66 3.10
CA LEU A 284 -21.98 -15.98 4.25
C LEU A 284 -23.34 -16.60 4.58
N ALA A 285 -23.54 -16.98 5.83
CA ALA A 285 -24.82 -17.50 6.30
C ALA A 285 -25.94 -16.45 6.22
N PRO A 286 -27.23 -16.85 6.14
CA PRO A 286 -28.35 -15.91 6.21
C PRO A 286 -28.24 -15.02 7.46
N ASN A 287 -28.47 -13.72 7.30
CA ASN A 287 -28.27 -12.69 8.34
C ASN A 287 -26.83 -12.54 8.86
N GLY A 288 -25.85 -13.11 8.16
CA GLY A 288 -24.45 -12.93 8.46
C GLY A 288 -23.98 -11.49 8.23
N ILE A 289 -22.82 -11.16 8.78
CA ILE A 289 -22.19 -9.84 8.60
C ILE A 289 -20.80 -10.03 7.98
N PHE A 290 -20.51 -9.23 6.97
CA PHE A 290 -19.18 -9.13 6.37
C PHE A 290 -18.53 -7.80 6.74
N ALA A 291 -17.39 -7.81 7.39
CA ALA A 291 -16.54 -6.64 7.67
C ALA A 291 -15.32 -6.62 6.74
N LEU A 292 -15.16 -5.52 6.05
CA LEU A 292 -14.03 -5.31 5.13
C LEU A 292 -13.25 -4.07 5.55
N GLN A 293 -11.98 -4.24 5.89
CA GLN A 293 -11.01 -3.14 5.98
C GLN A 293 -10.23 -3.10 4.68
N MET A 294 -10.15 -1.93 4.06
CA MET A 294 -9.45 -1.72 2.80
C MET A 294 -8.89 -0.31 2.68
N ILE A 295 -7.84 -0.15 1.88
CA ILE A 295 -7.31 1.16 1.50
C ILE A 295 -8.17 1.70 0.35
N THR A 296 -8.65 2.95 0.48
CA THR A 296 -9.52 3.55 -0.52
C THR A 296 -8.89 4.75 -1.21
N VAL A 297 -9.38 5.00 -2.42
CA VAL A 297 -9.15 6.24 -3.15
C VAL A 297 -10.48 6.93 -3.42
N PRO A 298 -10.52 8.26 -3.56
CA PRO A 298 -11.73 8.96 -3.99
C PRO A 298 -12.29 8.42 -5.31
N ASP A 299 -13.61 8.31 -5.45
CA ASP A 299 -14.29 7.74 -6.61
C ASP A 299 -13.87 8.39 -7.94
N ASN A 300 -13.66 9.69 -7.95
CA ASN A 300 -13.23 10.43 -9.13
C ASN A 300 -11.79 10.08 -9.58
N ARG A 301 -10.99 9.41 -8.75
CA ARG A 301 -9.62 8.97 -9.04
C ARG A 301 -9.53 7.51 -9.47
N TYR A 302 -10.52 6.70 -9.11
CA TYR A 302 -10.49 5.26 -9.35
C TYR A 302 -10.18 4.91 -10.81
N LYS A 303 -10.91 5.53 -11.78
CA LYS A 303 -10.70 5.29 -13.21
C LYS A 303 -9.30 5.66 -13.72
N SER A 304 -8.64 6.64 -13.12
CA SER A 304 -7.27 6.99 -13.51
C SER A 304 -6.25 6.00 -12.95
N LEU A 305 -6.48 5.49 -11.74
CA LEU A 305 -5.66 4.45 -11.11
C LEU A 305 -5.68 3.13 -11.90
N THR A 306 -6.82 2.72 -12.44
CA THR A 306 -6.91 1.48 -13.24
C THR A 306 -6.16 1.56 -14.58
N LYS A 307 -5.77 2.76 -15.03
CA LYS A 307 -5.09 2.99 -16.32
C LYS A 307 -3.57 3.13 -16.21
N GLY A 308 -3.06 3.27 -15.02
CA GLY A 308 -1.63 3.48 -14.77
C GLY A 308 -1.05 2.44 -13.82
N VAL A 309 0.26 2.51 -13.65
CA VAL A 309 1.00 1.77 -12.62
C VAL A 309 1.88 2.79 -11.92
N ASP A 310 1.70 2.95 -10.63
CA ASP A 310 2.56 3.79 -9.82
C ASP A 310 3.81 3.04 -9.33
N TRP A 311 4.66 3.73 -8.58
CA TRP A 311 5.89 3.14 -8.06
C TRP A 311 5.60 2.02 -7.05
N ILE A 312 4.62 2.19 -6.17
CA ILE A 312 4.23 1.19 -5.16
C ILE A 312 3.74 -0.10 -5.85
N GLN A 313 2.86 0.04 -6.84
CA GLN A 313 2.36 -1.10 -7.63
C GLN A 313 3.46 -1.78 -8.44
N LYS A 314 4.50 -1.03 -8.86
CA LYS A 314 5.60 -1.62 -9.63
C LYS A 314 6.60 -2.37 -8.75
N VAL A 315 6.92 -1.83 -7.57
CA VAL A 315 8.08 -2.23 -6.76
C VAL A 315 7.68 -3.00 -5.51
N ILE A 316 6.64 -2.56 -4.78
CA ILE A 316 6.26 -3.12 -3.48
C ILE A 316 5.11 -4.13 -3.62
N PHE A 317 4.00 -3.76 -4.26
CA PHE A 317 2.81 -4.58 -4.39
C PHE A 317 2.43 -4.85 -5.85
N PRO A 318 3.18 -5.69 -6.58
CA PRO A 318 2.88 -5.99 -7.97
C PRO A 318 1.47 -6.57 -8.14
N GLY A 319 0.69 -5.98 -9.04
CA GLY A 319 -0.69 -6.41 -9.31
C GLY A 319 -1.74 -5.87 -8.36
N SER A 320 -1.37 -5.11 -7.32
CA SER A 320 -2.34 -4.48 -6.41
C SER A 320 -3.14 -3.37 -7.09
N LEU A 321 -4.34 -3.12 -6.57
CA LEU A 321 -5.18 -2.00 -6.97
C LEU A 321 -6.04 -1.54 -5.79
N LEU A 322 -5.96 -0.26 -5.46
CA LEU A 322 -6.82 0.35 -4.46
C LEU A 322 -8.23 0.54 -5.02
N LEU A 323 -9.25 0.29 -4.18
CA LEU A 323 -10.65 0.47 -4.55
C LEU A 323 -11.15 1.87 -4.15
N SER A 324 -12.37 2.18 -4.60
CA SER A 324 -13.15 3.27 -4.04
C SER A 324 -14.46 2.73 -3.43
N VAL A 325 -15.09 3.49 -2.53
CA VAL A 325 -16.36 3.10 -1.92
C VAL A 325 -17.45 2.91 -2.98
N GLY A 326 -17.50 3.82 -3.97
CA GLY A 326 -18.43 3.70 -5.09
C GLY A 326 -18.19 2.44 -5.92
N ARG A 327 -16.92 2.04 -6.13
CA ARG A 327 -16.61 0.79 -6.83
C ARG A 327 -17.07 -0.44 -6.06
N VAL A 328 -16.92 -0.47 -4.75
CA VAL A 328 -17.44 -1.55 -3.90
C VAL A 328 -18.96 -1.66 -4.06
N ASN A 329 -19.68 -0.55 -3.90
CA ASN A 329 -21.15 -0.54 -4.07
C ASN A 329 -21.57 -1.00 -5.47
N GLU A 330 -20.90 -0.54 -6.53
CA GLU A 330 -21.18 -0.98 -7.89
C GLU A 330 -21.06 -2.50 -8.05
N VAL A 331 -20.03 -3.09 -7.43
CA VAL A 331 -19.80 -4.54 -7.49
C VAL A 331 -20.83 -5.30 -6.67
N LEU A 332 -21.11 -4.86 -5.44
CA LEU A 332 -22.14 -5.48 -4.58
C LEU A 332 -23.49 -5.57 -5.29
N LEU A 333 -23.95 -4.49 -5.92
CA LEU A 333 -25.20 -4.45 -6.68
C LEU A 333 -25.28 -5.48 -7.82
N LYS A 334 -24.14 -5.90 -8.36
CA LYS A 334 -24.06 -6.84 -9.49
C LYS A 334 -23.93 -8.30 -9.06
N THR A 335 -23.48 -8.54 -7.84
CA THR A 335 -23.00 -9.87 -7.44
C THR A 335 -23.70 -10.45 -6.21
N SER A 336 -24.49 -9.65 -5.50
CA SER A 336 -25.06 -10.05 -4.21
C SER A 336 -26.26 -9.18 -3.83
N ASP A 337 -26.95 -9.56 -2.79
CA ASP A 337 -27.93 -8.73 -2.06
C ASP A 337 -27.32 -8.06 -0.81
N LEU A 338 -25.98 -8.12 -0.68
CA LEU A 338 -25.26 -7.39 0.35
C LEU A 338 -25.33 -5.88 0.09
N PHE A 339 -25.44 -5.12 1.15
CA PHE A 339 -25.45 -3.66 1.09
C PHE A 339 -24.52 -3.06 2.16
N LEU A 340 -23.99 -1.88 1.89
CA LEU A 340 -23.16 -1.15 2.83
C LEU A 340 -24.05 -0.66 3.99
N HIS A 341 -23.84 -1.24 5.18
CA HIS A 341 -24.59 -0.92 6.38
C HIS A 341 -23.88 0.12 7.25
N ASP A 342 -22.55 0.06 7.33
CA ASP A 342 -21.71 0.93 8.16
C ASP A 342 -20.40 1.25 7.43
N LEU A 343 -19.96 2.49 7.52
CA LEU A 343 -18.69 2.96 6.96
C LEU A 343 -17.97 3.82 7.99
N GLU A 344 -16.72 3.51 8.22
CA GLU A 344 -15.83 4.29 9.07
C GLU A 344 -14.54 4.59 8.29
N ASP A 345 -14.20 5.87 8.14
CA ASP A 345 -12.93 6.30 7.59
C ASP A 345 -11.94 6.57 8.73
N PHE A 346 -10.83 5.86 8.72
CA PHE A 346 -9.71 6.07 9.63
C PHE A 346 -8.36 6.14 8.89
N GLY A 347 -8.40 6.52 7.62
CA GLY A 347 -7.23 6.66 6.76
C GLY A 347 -6.14 7.58 7.33
N ALA A 348 -6.54 8.59 8.13
CA ALA A 348 -5.59 9.46 8.84
C ALA A 348 -4.65 8.68 9.80
N PHE A 349 -5.07 7.55 10.33
CA PHE A 349 -4.24 6.72 11.21
C PHE A 349 -3.14 5.96 10.46
N TYR A 350 -3.23 5.89 9.14
CA TYR A 350 -2.15 5.31 8.35
C TYR A 350 -0.84 6.10 8.48
N VAL A 351 -0.92 7.42 8.70
CA VAL A 351 0.26 8.24 8.99
C VAL A 351 1.01 7.70 10.21
N HIS A 352 0.32 7.51 11.33
CA HIS A 352 0.93 6.98 12.56
C HIS A 352 1.39 5.52 12.40
N THR A 353 0.65 4.72 11.64
CA THR A 353 1.02 3.33 11.34
C THR A 353 2.34 3.27 10.57
N LEU A 354 2.47 4.06 9.49
CA LEU A 354 3.68 4.13 8.66
C LEU A 354 4.85 4.74 9.43
N GLU A 355 4.64 5.76 10.27
CA GLU A 355 5.66 6.33 11.14
C GLU A 355 6.24 5.26 12.09
N ASN A 356 5.39 4.48 12.75
CA ASN A 356 5.84 3.38 13.61
C ASN A 356 6.61 2.32 12.84
N TRP A 357 6.14 1.92 11.64
CA TRP A 357 6.86 0.97 10.81
C TRP A 357 8.21 1.52 10.34
N HIS A 358 8.26 2.77 9.90
CA HIS A 358 9.48 3.43 9.45
C HIS A 358 10.53 3.54 10.57
N GLU A 359 10.12 3.96 11.77
CA GLU A 359 11.00 4.04 12.94
C GLU A 359 11.58 2.68 13.32
N ARG A 360 10.72 1.65 13.41
CA ARG A 360 11.13 0.27 13.75
C ARG A 360 12.02 -0.33 12.66
N PHE A 361 11.68 -0.13 11.39
CA PHE A 361 12.48 -0.60 10.26
C PHE A 361 13.90 -0.01 10.31
N ASN A 362 14.02 1.29 10.53
CA ASN A 362 15.34 1.93 10.62
C ASN A 362 16.09 1.57 11.90
N ALA A 363 15.40 1.37 13.03
CA ALA A 363 16.02 0.86 14.25
C ALA A 363 16.58 -0.57 14.08
N ALA A 364 15.99 -1.37 13.19
CA ALA A 364 16.43 -2.73 12.88
C ALA A 364 17.52 -2.81 11.78
N LYS A 365 18.07 -1.68 11.32
CA LYS A 365 19.03 -1.61 10.20
C LYS A 365 20.16 -2.64 10.28
N ASP A 366 20.83 -2.77 11.43
CA ASP A 366 21.93 -3.72 11.61
C ASP A 366 21.49 -5.18 11.46
N SER A 367 20.26 -5.50 11.90
CA SER A 367 19.67 -6.82 11.76
C SER A 367 19.29 -7.11 10.30
N LEU A 368 18.75 -6.11 9.59
CA LEU A 368 18.44 -6.20 8.17
C LEU A 368 19.68 -6.43 7.31
N LEU A 369 20.77 -5.72 7.62
CA LEU A 369 22.05 -5.94 6.93
C LEU A 369 22.63 -7.36 7.17
N LYS A 370 22.40 -7.96 8.35
CA LYS A 370 22.77 -9.36 8.63
C LYS A 370 21.93 -10.37 7.84
N LEU A 371 20.72 -10.00 7.44
CA LEU A 371 19.88 -10.77 6.53
C LEU A 371 20.24 -10.55 5.05
N GLU A 372 21.41 -9.96 4.78
CA GLU A 372 21.94 -9.68 3.44
C GLU A 372 21.12 -8.68 2.60
N PHE A 373 20.24 -7.89 3.22
CA PHE A 373 19.58 -6.78 2.55
C PHE A 373 20.54 -5.62 2.34
N ASP A 374 20.65 -5.14 1.10
CA ASP A 374 21.57 -4.08 0.71
C ASP A 374 21.03 -2.66 0.93
N GLU A 375 21.87 -1.65 0.69
CA GLU A 375 21.48 -0.25 0.82
C GLU A 375 20.35 0.14 -0.15
N ARG A 376 20.30 -0.45 -1.34
CA ARG A 376 19.21 -0.23 -2.30
C ARG A 376 17.89 -0.73 -1.75
N PHE A 377 17.88 -1.87 -1.08
CA PHE A 377 16.72 -2.42 -0.39
C PHE A 377 16.27 -1.48 0.74
N MET A 378 17.20 -1.00 1.57
CA MET A 378 16.91 -0.05 2.64
C MET A 378 16.28 1.24 2.10
N ARG A 379 16.82 1.79 1.01
CA ARG A 379 16.25 2.98 0.35
C ARG A 379 14.87 2.71 -0.23
N THR A 380 14.65 1.53 -0.80
CA THR A 380 13.34 1.12 -1.34
C THR A 380 12.26 1.13 -0.27
N TRP A 381 12.55 0.53 0.88
CA TRP A 381 11.59 0.47 2.00
C TRP A 381 11.40 1.83 2.67
N ASN A 382 12.45 2.62 2.83
CA ASN A 382 12.33 4.00 3.32
C ASN A 382 11.50 4.92 2.40
N TYR A 383 11.52 4.66 1.08
CA TYR A 383 10.67 5.39 0.13
C TYR A 383 9.21 4.97 0.20
N TYR A 384 8.94 3.73 0.55
CA TYR A 384 7.60 3.17 0.71
C TYR A 384 6.97 3.61 2.03
N LEU A 385 7.67 3.43 3.16
CA LEU A 385 7.24 3.78 4.51
C LEU A 385 7.29 5.28 4.78
#